data_bb345bde1b6d535ea87a3dfc23fc2517
#
_entry.id   bb345bde1b6d535ea87a3dfc23fc2517
#
_cell.length_a   1.000
_cell.length_b   1.000
_cell.length_c   1.000
_cell.angle_alpha   90.00
_cell.angle_beta   90.00
_cell.angle_gamma   90.00
#
_symmetry.space_group_name_H-M   'P 1'
#
loop_
_entity.id
_entity.type
_entity.pdbx_description
1 polymer ?
#
loop_
_entity_poly.entity_id
_entity_poly.type
_entity_poly.pdbx_seq_one_letter_code
_entity_poly.pdbx_strand_id
1 'polypeptide(L)'
;MPRILHVLDHSLPLHSGYTFRTRAILKAQAAAGWEVAGITGVRQYQHGEVPDAPSQTVEGLTFHRTLAEASGPSPLREWREVALLADAIIALHSQWPFDILHAHSPALNGLAAHRASQRLGVPLVYEIRAFWEDAAVGNGTGTEGSAKYRLTRALENHVVRNADHVAVICEGLKSDLVARGVSSSKIIVSPNGVDLDLFGSPPPEDAALAAEHGLTGKSVIGYIGSFYDYEGLDDLIEAMPLMNSDAHLLLVGGGPMEEALRAQSKASPAADRIHFVGRVPHEEVERYYSLVDVLAYPRKRMRLTDLVTPLKPLEAMAQGRIVAASDVGGHKELIRDGDTGTLFGADDPAAIAKSLDTLLASRSDWDAMRKRARQFVEAERNWQTNIYRYEPVYHLLLGQKGLSKAA
;
A
#
# COMPACT_ATOMS: atom_id res chain seq x y z
N MET A 1 19.81 -17.97 14.29
CA MET A 1 18.50 -17.66 13.68
C MET A 1 18.74 -17.36 12.23
N PRO A 2 17.84 -17.76 11.31
CA PRO A 2 17.98 -17.39 9.90
C PRO A 2 17.85 -15.89 9.73
N ARG A 3 18.61 -15.34 8.79
CA ARG A 3 18.72 -13.91 8.50
C ARG A 3 18.08 -13.56 7.17
N ILE A 4 17.23 -12.55 7.16
CA ILE A 4 16.55 -12.08 5.95
C ILE A 4 16.97 -10.63 5.69
N LEU A 5 17.51 -10.36 4.49
CA LEU A 5 17.76 -9.01 4.03
C LEU A 5 16.64 -8.56 3.09
N HIS A 6 15.91 -7.50 3.51
CA HIS A 6 14.89 -6.86 2.70
C HIS A 6 15.51 -5.78 1.81
N VAL A 7 15.36 -5.92 0.49
CA VAL A 7 15.85 -4.95 -0.49
C VAL A 7 14.71 -4.02 -0.87
N LEU A 8 14.85 -2.73 -0.57
CA LEU A 8 13.77 -1.76 -0.52
C LEU A 8 14.04 -0.56 -1.45
N ASP A 9 12.99 0.03 -2.01
CA ASP A 9 13.07 1.29 -2.74
C ASP A 9 13.38 2.44 -1.79
N HIS A 10 12.59 2.56 -0.74
CA HIS A 10 12.78 3.50 0.36
C HIS A 10 12.26 2.89 1.68
N SER A 11 12.66 3.48 2.80
CA SER A 11 12.30 3.00 4.14
C SER A 11 12.20 4.16 5.13
N LEU A 12 11.90 3.85 6.40
CA LEU A 12 12.00 4.83 7.48
C LEU A 12 13.35 5.57 7.43
N PRO A 13 13.39 6.89 7.75
CA PRO A 13 12.31 7.70 8.33
C PRO A 13 11.30 8.27 7.32
N LEU A 14 11.37 7.95 6.04
CA LEU A 14 10.37 8.41 5.07
C LEU A 14 9.01 7.76 5.33
N HIS A 15 7.96 8.55 5.44
CA HIS A 15 6.61 8.09 5.69
C HIS A 15 5.84 7.91 4.38
N SER A 16 5.44 6.69 4.09
CA SER A 16 4.60 6.31 2.94
C SER A 16 3.90 4.98 3.22
N GLY A 17 2.87 4.65 2.47
CA GLY A 17 2.23 3.34 2.55
C GLY A 17 3.21 2.17 2.30
N TYR A 18 4.21 2.39 1.42
CA TYR A 18 5.29 1.44 1.18
C TYR A 18 6.14 1.20 2.44
N THR A 19 6.53 2.28 3.12
CA THR A 19 7.35 2.24 4.32
C THR A 19 6.60 1.62 5.50
N PHE A 20 5.34 1.98 5.71
CA PHE A 20 4.53 1.43 6.80
C PHE A 20 4.30 -0.08 6.64
N ARG A 21 4.02 -0.56 5.41
CA ARG A 21 3.95 -1.99 5.14
C ARG A 21 5.29 -2.68 5.44
N THR A 22 6.41 -2.11 4.98
CA THR A 22 7.74 -2.68 5.22
C THR A 22 8.06 -2.75 6.71
N ARG A 23 7.85 -1.65 7.44
CA ARG A 23 8.01 -1.58 8.90
C ARG A 23 7.22 -2.67 9.60
N ALA A 24 5.95 -2.83 9.25
CA ALA A 24 5.07 -3.81 9.86
C ALA A 24 5.54 -5.26 9.59
N ILE A 25 5.96 -5.57 8.35
CA ILE A 25 6.52 -6.88 8.01
C ILE A 25 7.79 -7.16 8.82
N LEU A 26 8.74 -6.24 8.86
CA LEU A 26 10.00 -6.43 9.57
C LEU A 26 9.77 -6.61 11.09
N LYS A 27 8.90 -5.78 11.70
CA LYS A 27 8.54 -5.91 13.13
C LYS A 27 7.90 -7.26 13.43
N ALA A 28 6.94 -7.68 12.60
CA ALA A 28 6.25 -8.96 12.79
C ALA A 28 7.18 -10.17 12.58
N GLN A 29 8.09 -10.12 11.59
CA GLN A 29 9.11 -11.16 11.40
C GLN A 29 10.10 -11.21 12.56
N ALA A 30 10.56 -10.06 13.05
CA ALA A 30 11.43 -10.01 14.25
C ALA A 30 10.73 -10.60 15.48
N ALA A 31 9.45 -10.30 15.69
CA ALA A 31 8.65 -10.87 16.76
C ALA A 31 8.46 -12.40 16.63
N ALA A 32 8.42 -12.92 15.39
CA ALA A 32 8.39 -14.36 15.10
C ALA A 32 9.77 -15.05 15.19
N GLY A 33 10.83 -14.33 15.56
CA GLY A 33 12.16 -14.88 15.79
C GLY A 33 13.08 -14.90 14.58
N TRP A 34 12.77 -14.15 13.51
CA TRP A 34 13.66 -13.94 12.37
C TRP A 34 14.60 -12.76 12.65
N GLU A 35 15.86 -12.88 12.23
CA GLU A 35 16.80 -11.76 12.25
C GLU A 35 16.66 -11.00 10.92
N VAL A 36 16.19 -9.76 10.97
CA VAL A 36 15.81 -9.00 9.78
C VAL A 36 16.52 -7.66 9.69
N ALA A 37 16.88 -7.24 8.48
CA ALA A 37 17.37 -5.90 8.20
C ALA A 37 16.86 -5.44 6.82
N GLY A 38 16.84 -4.12 6.60
CA GLY A 38 16.57 -3.54 5.29
C GLY A 38 17.83 -2.98 4.64
N ILE A 39 17.86 -2.94 3.30
CA ILE A 39 18.84 -2.16 2.53
C ILE A 39 18.10 -1.34 1.49
N THR A 40 18.47 -0.07 1.33
CA THR A 40 17.93 0.82 0.29
C THR A 40 19.01 1.23 -0.70
N GLY A 41 18.61 1.41 -1.96
CA GLY A 41 19.43 2.03 -2.99
C GLY A 41 19.46 3.55 -2.88
N VAL A 42 20.07 4.19 -3.85
CA VAL A 42 20.21 5.66 -3.96
C VAL A 42 18.88 6.40 -4.09
N ARG A 43 17.79 5.72 -4.41
CA ARG A 43 16.44 6.28 -4.51
C ARG A 43 15.89 6.76 -3.16
N GLN A 44 16.39 6.23 -2.06
CA GLN A 44 16.09 6.72 -0.71
C GLN A 44 16.29 8.24 -0.61
N TYR A 45 17.30 8.79 -1.30
CA TYR A 45 17.69 10.21 -1.21
C TYR A 45 16.91 11.12 -2.17
N GLN A 46 16.16 10.58 -3.09
CA GLN A 46 15.30 11.38 -3.99
C GLN A 46 14.12 12.02 -3.23
N HIS A 47 13.83 11.53 -2.02
CA HIS A 47 12.69 11.92 -1.20
C HIS A 47 13.08 12.40 0.22
N GLY A 48 14.38 12.60 0.49
CA GLY A 48 14.85 12.97 1.82
C GLY A 48 16.33 13.29 1.86
N GLU A 49 16.85 13.59 3.05
CA GLU A 49 18.25 13.86 3.27
C GLU A 49 19.12 12.62 3.08
N VAL A 50 20.33 12.82 2.56
CA VAL A 50 21.35 11.78 2.49
C VAL A 50 21.78 11.46 3.93
N PRO A 51 21.68 10.19 4.39
CA PRO A 51 22.08 9.86 5.74
C PRO A 51 23.58 9.98 5.94
N ASP A 52 23.99 10.43 7.12
CA ASP A 52 25.39 10.61 7.49
C ASP A 52 26.14 9.28 7.69
N ALA A 53 25.42 8.15 7.75
CA ALA A 53 25.98 6.84 8.06
C ALA A 53 25.45 5.74 7.11
N PRO A 54 26.29 4.71 6.83
CA PRO A 54 25.91 3.59 5.97
C PRO A 54 24.82 2.67 6.58
N SER A 55 24.45 2.87 7.84
CA SER A 55 23.31 2.21 8.47
C SER A 55 22.65 3.13 9.50
N GLN A 56 21.34 2.97 9.65
CA GLN A 56 20.51 3.69 10.60
C GLN A 56 19.59 2.71 11.31
N THR A 57 19.41 2.89 12.63
CA THR A 57 18.38 2.16 13.38
C THR A 57 17.23 3.12 13.67
N VAL A 58 16.05 2.79 13.13
CA VAL A 58 14.82 3.57 13.31
C VAL A 58 13.74 2.65 13.86
N GLU A 59 13.14 2.99 14.98
CA GLU A 59 12.13 2.19 15.68
C GLU A 59 12.57 0.73 15.98
N GLY A 60 13.86 0.53 16.30
CA GLY A 60 14.44 -0.79 16.57
C GLY A 60 14.75 -1.64 15.33
N LEU A 61 14.50 -1.13 14.12
CA LEU A 61 14.80 -1.79 12.86
C LEU A 61 16.07 -1.20 12.23
N THR A 62 16.96 -2.06 11.74
CA THR A 62 18.20 -1.64 11.08
C THR A 62 18.00 -1.52 9.57
N PHE A 63 18.39 -0.37 9.02
CA PHE A 63 18.38 -0.08 7.59
C PHE A 63 19.78 0.29 7.11
N HIS A 64 20.34 -0.49 6.22
CA HIS A 64 21.58 -0.19 5.51
C HIS A 64 21.30 0.74 4.33
N ARG A 65 22.27 1.60 4.00
CA ARG A 65 22.15 2.64 2.97
C ARG A 65 23.23 2.48 1.91
N THR A 66 22.84 2.55 0.64
CA THR A 66 23.79 2.63 -0.47
C THR A 66 24.21 4.09 -0.63
N LEU A 67 25.32 4.45 0.01
CA LEU A 67 25.88 5.81 -0.05
C LEU A 67 26.68 5.99 -1.36
N ALA A 68 26.00 6.30 -2.44
CA ALA A 68 26.60 6.53 -3.76
C ALA A 68 25.68 7.43 -4.60
N GLU A 69 26.21 8.01 -5.64
CA GLU A 69 25.43 8.78 -6.61
C GLU A 69 25.35 8.02 -7.94
N ALA A 70 24.13 7.90 -8.45
CA ALA A 70 23.90 7.44 -9.81
C ALA A 70 23.61 8.63 -10.72
N SER A 71 24.56 8.97 -11.58
CA SER A 71 24.45 10.08 -12.52
C SER A 71 24.21 9.60 -13.95
N GLY A 72 23.72 10.49 -14.80
CA GLY A 72 23.53 10.25 -16.23
C GLY A 72 22.07 10.20 -16.67
N PRO A 73 21.83 10.15 -17.99
CA PRO A 73 20.48 10.04 -18.53
C PRO A 73 19.89 8.64 -18.33
N SER A 74 18.55 8.55 -18.25
CA SER A 74 17.82 7.29 -18.37
C SER A 74 18.04 6.69 -19.78
N PRO A 75 18.23 5.34 -19.91
CA PRO A 75 18.20 4.30 -18.88
C PRO A 75 19.55 3.98 -18.21
N LEU A 76 20.62 4.71 -18.53
CA LEU A 76 21.98 4.41 -17.98
C LEU A 76 22.02 4.67 -16.46
N ARG A 77 21.29 5.66 -15.97
CA ARG A 77 21.20 5.95 -14.54
C ARG A 77 20.60 4.76 -13.79
N GLU A 78 19.49 4.24 -14.27
CA GLU A 78 18.80 3.09 -13.66
C GLU A 78 19.70 1.84 -13.64
N TRP A 79 20.50 1.60 -14.69
CA TRP A 79 21.49 0.51 -14.70
C TRP A 79 22.59 0.69 -13.67
N ARG A 80 23.04 1.93 -13.44
CA ARG A 80 24.00 2.26 -12.38
C ARG A 80 23.39 2.08 -10.99
N GLU A 81 22.16 2.52 -10.78
CA GLU A 81 21.42 2.31 -9.53
C GLU A 81 21.35 0.81 -9.18
N VAL A 82 21.00 -0.03 -10.16
CA VAL A 82 20.97 -1.49 -10.00
C VAL A 82 22.35 -2.06 -9.65
N ALA A 83 23.41 -1.61 -10.33
CA ALA A 83 24.77 -2.08 -10.05
C ALA A 83 25.23 -1.69 -8.64
N LEU A 84 25.08 -0.42 -8.27
CA LEU A 84 25.43 0.10 -6.94
C LEU A 84 24.72 -0.63 -5.82
N LEU A 85 23.42 -0.87 -5.97
CA LEU A 85 22.65 -1.61 -4.97
C LEU A 85 23.07 -3.08 -4.90
N ALA A 86 23.34 -3.74 -6.04
CA ALA A 86 23.82 -5.11 -6.04
C ALA A 86 25.18 -5.24 -5.35
N ASP A 87 26.11 -4.33 -5.63
CA ASP A 87 27.44 -4.32 -5.00
C ASP A 87 27.35 -4.04 -3.49
N ALA A 88 26.45 -3.15 -3.06
CA ALA A 88 26.18 -2.88 -1.64
C ALA A 88 25.60 -4.12 -0.92
N ILE A 89 24.68 -4.86 -1.55
CA ILE A 89 24.15 -6.12 -1.01
C ILE A 89 25.26 -7.16 -0.85
N ILE A 90 26.14 -7.31 -1.85
CA ILE A 90 27.26 -8.25 -1.80
C ILE A 90 28.26 -7.88 -0.71
N ALA A 91 28.60 -6.61 -0.59
CA ALA A 91 29.49 -6.11 0.45
C ALA A 91 28.91 -6.31 1.86
N LEU A 92 27.61 -6.06 2.03
CA LEU A 92 26.91 -6.28 3.30
C LEU A 92 26.91 -7.75 3.71
N HIS A 93 26.75 -8.68 2.77
CA HIS A 93 26.78 -10.12 3.05
C HIS A 93 28.11 -10.58 3.70
N SER A 94 29.21 -9.95 3.36
CA SER A 94 30.52 -10.26 3.96
C SER A 94 30.61 -9.83 5.44
N GLN A 95 29.83 -8.81 5.84
CA GLN A 95 29.82 -8.27 7.20
C GLN A 95 28.69 -8.88 8.05
N TRP A 96 27.55 -9.08 7.43
CA TRP A 96 26.33 -9.64 8.01
C TRP A 96 25.76 -10.71 7.06
N PRO A 97 26.26 -11.97 7.11
CA PRO A 97 25.78 -13.05 6.26
C PRO A 97 24.29 -13.29 6.47
N PHE A 98 23.51 -13.16 5.41
CA PHE A 98 22.07 -13.44 5.41
C PHE A 98 21.76 -14.69 4.62
N ASP A 99 20.65 -15.33 4.92
CA ASP A 99 20.24 -16.61 4.35
C ASP A 99 19.26 -16.47 3.20
N ILE A 100 18.47 -15.40 3.21
CA ILE A 100 17.43 -15.11 2.21
C ILE A 100 17.51 -13.62 1.82
N LEU A 101 17.40 -13.36 0.51
CA LEU A 101 17.09 -12.04 -0.04
C LEU A 101 15.58 -11.93 -0.25
N HIS A 102 14.95 -10.90 0.30
CA HIS A 102 13.56 -10.56 0.05
C HIS A 102 13.47 -9.18 -0.58
N ALA A 103 13.45 -9.13 -1.90
CA ALA A 103 13.37 -7.86 -2.64
C ALA A 103 11.91 -7.43 -2.84
N HIS A 104 11.67 -6.15 -2.65
CA HIS A 104 10.35 -5.54 -2.87
C HIS A 104 10.35 -4.71 -4.14
N SER A 105 9.24 -4.72 -4.87
CA SER A 105 9.08 -3.85 -6.05
C SER A 105 9.54 -2.41 -5.77
N PRO A 106 10.14 -1.71 -6.72
CA PRO A 106 10.09 -1.93 -8.17
C PRO A 106 11.07 -2.98 -8.69
N ALA A 107 10.91 -3.36 -9.98
CA ALA A 107 11.77 -4.32 -10.67
C ALA A 107 13.27 -4.01 -10.57
N LEU A 108 13.68 -2.76 -10.42
CA LEU A 108 15.10 -2.39 -10.27
C LEU A 108 15.72 -2.96 -8.99
N ASN A 109 14.96 -2.96 -7.87
CA ASN A 109 15.39 -3.63 -6.64
C ASN A 109 15.52 -5.15 -6.85
N GLY A 110 14.53 -5.73 -7.54
CA GLY A 110 14.55 -7.15 -7.89
C GLY A 110 15.73 -7.53 -8.78
N LEU A 111 16.10 -6.69 -9.76
CA LEU A 111 17.28 -6.89 -10.62
C LEU A 111 18.59 -6.83 -9.81
N ALA A 112 18.71 -5.86 -8.90
CA ALA A 112 19.87 -5.75 -8.01
C ALA A 112 19.98 -6.98 -7.09
N ALA A 113 18.90 -7.37 -6.47
CA ALA A 113 18.81 -8.54 -5.61
C ALA A 113 19.10 -9.84 -6.40
N HIS A 114 18.60 -9.99 -7.62
CA HIS A 114 18.88 -11.15 -8.46
C HIS A 114 20.36 -11.26 -8.80
N ARG A 115 21.04 -10.15 -9.18
CA ARG A 115 22.49 -10.15 -9.41
C ARG A 115 23.27 -10.58 -8.15
N ALA A 116 22.90 -10.06 -6.99
CA ALA A 116 23.51 -10.42 -5.72
C ALA A 116 23.22 -11.88 -5.36
N SER A 117 21.98 -12.35 -5.51
CA SER A 117 21.55 -13.73 -5.29
C SER A 117 22.42 -14.73 -6.09
N GLN A 118 22.57 -14.49 -7.39
CA GLN A 118 23.41 -15.35 -8.24
C GLN A 118 24.89 -15.39 -7.81
N ARG A 119 25.42 -14.25 -7.35
CA ARG A 119 26.83 -14.15 -6.96
C ARG A 119 27.10 -14.77 -5.59
N LEU A 120 26.14 -14.71 -4.69
CA LEU A 120 26.24 -15.18 -3.31
C LEU A 120 25.71 -16.61 -3.12
N GLY A 121 24.95 -17.15 -4.06
CA GLY A 121 24.21 -18.41 -3.88
C GLY A 121 23.14 -18.32 -2.80
N VAL A 122 22.51 -17.15 -2.64
CA VAL A 122 21.45 -16.90 -1.64
C VAL A 122 20.10 -16.85 -2.36
N PRO A 123 19.08 -17.59 -1.92
CA PRO A 123 17.76 -17.60 -2.56
C PRO A 123 17.07 -16.23 -2.50
N LEU A 124 16.28 -15.94 -3.55
CA LEU A 124 15.56 -14.68 -3.74
C LEU A 124 14.06 -14.88 -3.71
N VAL A 125 13.39 -14.18 -2.79
CA VAL A 125 11.95 -13.91 -2.83
C VAL A 125 11.74 -12.51 -3.40
N TYR A 126 10.81 -12.36 -4.35
CA TYR A 126 10.46 -11.06 -4.92
C TYR A 126 9.02 -10.70 -4.61
N GLU A 127 8.80 -9.59 -3.88
CA GLU A 127 7.47 -9.11 -3.49
C GLU A 127 6.99 -7.98 -4.38
N ILE A 128 5.82 -8.18 -5.02
CA ILE A 128 5.15 -7.18 -5.86
C ILE A 128 4.00 -6.55 -5.07
N ARG A 129 4.06 -5.23 -4.93
CA ARG A 129 3.03 -4.42 -4.26
C ARG A 129 2.08 -3.74 -5.23
N ALA A 130 2.54 -3.48 -6.43
CA ALA A 130 1.82 -3.04 -7.60
C ALA A 130 2.71 -3.26 -8.82
N PHE A 131 2.14 -3.47 -9.99
CA PHE A 131 2.94 -3.41 -11.22
C PHE A 131 3.30 -1.96 -11.51
N TRP A 132 4.57 -1.70 -11.72
CA TRP A 132 5.07 -0.34 -11.92
C TRP A 132 4.59 0.29 -13.21
N GLU A 133 4.39 -0.51 -14.25
CA GLU A 133 3.76 -0.07 -15.49
C GLU A 133 2.35 0.46 -15.26
N ASP A 134 1.54 -0.23 -14.44
CA ASP A 134 0.17 0.15 -14.13
C ASP A 134 0.14 1.34 -13.16
N ALA A 135 1.04 1.37 -12.17
CA ALA A 135 1.18 2.49 -11.24
C ALA A 135 1.57 3.80 -11.95
N ALA A 136 2.44 3.73 -12.96
CA ALA A 136 2.80 4.90 -13.77
C ALA A 136 1.60 5.45 -14.55
N VAL A 137 0.73 4.58 -15.06
CA VAL A 137 -0.52 5.00 -15.73
C VAL A 137 -1.46 5.64 -14.71
N GLY A 138 -1.70 5.00 -13.57
CA GLY A 138 -2.57 5.52 -12.52
C GLY A 138 -2.11 6.87 -11.96
N ASN A 139 -0.80 7.11 -11.90
CA ASN A 139 -0.22 8.39 -11.46
C ASN A 139 -0.12 9.44 -12.58
N GLY A 140 -0.63 9.16 -13.78
CA GLY A 140 -0.57 10.08 -14.92
C GLY A 140 0.84 10.29 -15.52
N THR A 141 1.84 9.47 -15.12
CA THR A 141 3.24 9.57 -15.61
C THR A 141 3.58 8.56 -16.70
N GLY A 142 2.61 7.76 -17.11
CA GLY A 142 2.73 6.73 -18.13
C GLY A 142 1.47 6.59 -18.98
N THR A 143 1.60 5.87 -20.09
CA THR A 143 0.47 5.51 -20.96
C THR A 143 0.50 4.01 -21.18
N GLU A 144 -0.64 3.34 -21.04
CA GLU A 144 -0.78 1.92 -21.26
C GLU A 144 -0.36 1.55 -22.69
N GLY A 145 0.35 0.44 -22.84
CA GLY A 145 0.86 -0.04 -24.14
C GLY A 145 2.01 0.77 -24.77
N SER A 146 2.47 1.87 -24.12
CA SER A 146 3.63 2.63 -24.60
C SER A 146 4.92 1.80 -24.56
N ALA A 147 5.97 2.24 -25.26
CA ALA A 147 7.27 1.57 -25.22
C ALA A 147 7.84 1.46 -23.79
N LYS A 148 7.71 2.54 -23.00
CA LYS A 148 8.08 2.55 -21.58
C LYS A 148 7.27 1.55 -20.76
N TYR A 149 5.96 1.49 -20.94
CA TYR A 149 5.07 0.51 -20.29
C TYR A 149 5.53 -0.93 -20.58
N ARG A 150 5.74 -1.26 -21.88
CA ARG A 150 6.19 -2.60 -22.29
C ARG A 150 7.56 -2.96 -21.75
N LEU A 151 8.49 -2.00 -21.72
CA LEU A 151 9.82 -2.21 -21.14
C LEU A 151 9.73 -2.48 -19.63
N THR A 152 8.99 -1.65 -18.88
CA THR A 152 8.81 -1.83 -17.44
C THR A 152 8.19 -3.20 -17.13
N ARG A 153 7.14 -3.59 -17.88
CA ARG A 153 6.52 -4.91 -17.76
C ARG A 153 7.48 -6.05 -18.09
N ALA A 154 8.35 -5.87 -19.09
CA ALA A 154 9.35 -6.87 -19.45
C ALA A 154 10.42 -7.05 -18.35
N LEU A 155 10.85 -5.96 -17.72
CA LEU A 155 11.76 -5.98 -16.57
C LEU A 155 11.12 -6.69 -15.37
N GLU A 156 9.86 -6.36 -15.04
CA GLU A 156 9.10 -7.02 -13.97
C GLU A 156 9.02 -8.53 -14.23
N ASN A 157 8.61 -8.92 -15.44
CA ASN A 157 8.52 -10.33 -15.84
C ASN A 157 9.88 -11.04 -15.78
N HIS A 158 10.98 -10.35 -16.08
CA HIS A 158 12.34 -10.92 -15.98
C HIS A 158 12.67 -11.24 -14.52
N VAL A 159 12.43 -10.31 -13.59
CA VAL A 159 12.66 -10.55 -12.16
C VAL A 159 11.81 -11.70 -11.64
N VAL A 160 10.50 -11.68 -11.94
CA VAL A 160 9.54 -12.72 -11.54
C VAL A 160 9.98 -14.13 -12.00
N ARG A 161 10.47 -14.25 -13.23
CA ARG A 161 10.93 -15.54 -13.76
C ARG A 161 12.19 -16.05 -13.04
N ASN A 162 13.07 -15.17 -12.64
CA ASN A 162 14.38 -15.49 -12.07
C ASN A 162 14.40 -15.50 -10.52
N ALA A 163 13.38 -14.99 -9.83
CA ALA A 163 13.25 -15.20 -8.40
C ALA A 163 12.91 -16.66 -8.09
N ASP A 164 13.31 -17.18 -6.93
CA ASP A 164 12.96 -18.54 -6.49
C ASP A 164 11.47 -18.62 -6.13
N HIS A 165 10.95 -17.61 -5.43
CA HIS A 165 9.53 -17.42 -5.14
C HIS A 165 9.11 -15.99 -5.35
N VAL A 166 7.81 -15.78 -5.58
CA VAL A 166 7.18 -14.47 -5.73
C VAL A 166 6.12 -14.30 -4.65
N ALA A 167 6.14 -13.16 -3.97
CA ALA A 167 5.07 -12.74 -3.07
C ALA A 167 4.26 -11.62 -3.73
N VAL A 168 2.96 -11.63 -3.56
CA VAL A 168 2.06 -10.58 -4.01
C VAL A 168 1.11 -10.17 -2.89
N ILE A 169 0.59 -8.94 -2.96
CA ILE A 169 -0.27 -8.42 -1.88
C ILE A 169 -1.75 -8.79 -2.03
N CYS A 170 -2.15 -9.43 -3.13
CA CYS A 170 -3.57 -9.70 -3.42
C CYS A 170 -3.72 -10.74 -4.53
N GLU A 171 -4.91 -11.33 -4.60
CA GLU A 171 -5.26 -12.32 -5.60
C GLU A 171 -5.32 -11.74 -7.02
N GLY A 172 -5.66 -10.45 -7.17
CA GLY A 172 -5.64 -9.77 -8.47
C GLY A 172 -4.26 -9.81 -9.11
N LEU A 173 -3.20 -9.45 -8.37
CA LEU A 173 -1.81 -9.53 -8.85
C LEU A 173 -1.38 -10.98 -9.14
N LYS A 174 -1.77 -11.95 -8.29
CA LYS A 174 -1.49 -13.36 -8.52
C LYS A 174 -2.12 -13.85 -9.81
N SER A 175 -3.39 -13.55 -10.03
CA SER A 175 -4.13 -13.96 -11.22
C SER A 175 -3.51 -13.39 -12.49
N ASP A 176 -3.07 -12.13 -12.47
CA ASP A 176 -2.39 -11.51 -13.61
C ASP A 176 -1.02 -12.17 -13.89
N LEU A 177 -0.23 -12.49 -12.85
CA LEU A 177 1.04 -13.22 -13.03
C LEU A 177 0.82 -14.62 -13.59
N VAL A 178 -0.20 -15.34 -13.14
CA VAL A 178 -0.56 -16.65 -13.71
C VAL A 178 -0.96 -16.50 -15.18
N ALA A 179 -1.73 -15.47 -15.53
CA ALA A 179 -2.06 -15.16 -16.93
C ALA A 179 -0.82 -14.78 -17.77
N ARG A 180 0.25 -14.25 -17.15
CA ARG A 180 1.56 -14.04 -17.79
C ARG A 180 2.41 -15.32 -17.91
N GLY A 181 1.90 -16.48 -17.48
CA GLY A 181 2.57 -17.79 -17.55
C GLY A 181 3.45 -18.14 -16.34
N VAL A 182 3.31 -17.46 -15.22
CA VAL A 182 4.01 -17.82 -13.97
C VAL A 182 3.23 -18.94 -13.26
N SER A 183 3.95 -19.99 -12.82
CA SER A 183 3.31 -21.08 -12.07
C SER A 183 2.69 -20.57 -10.77
N SER A 184 1.42 -20.93 -10.52
CA SER A 184 0.73 -20.58 -9.28
C SER A 184 1.44 -21.10 -8.02
N SER A 185 2.16 -22.23 -8.11
CA SER A 185 2.94 -22.79 -6.99
C SER A 185 4.16 -21.93 -6.61
N LYS A 186 4.62 -21.05 -7.52
CA LYS A 186 5.71 -20.11 -7.27
C LYS A 186 5.22 -18.83 -6.55
N ILE A 187 3.91 -18.61 -6.47
CA ILE A 187 3.34 -17.34 -6.02
C ILE A 187 2.61 -17.53 -4.70
N ILE A 188 3.01 -16.79 -3.68
CA ILE A 188 2.26 -16.67 -2.41
C ILE A 188 1.57 -15.32 -2.34
N VAL A 189 0.40 -15.29 -1.69
CA VAL A 189 -0.32 -14.06 -1.37
C VAL A 189 -0.10 -13.71 0.09
N SER A 190 0.60 -12.60 0.34
CA SER A 190 0.74 -11.97 1.65
C SER A 190 0.00 -10.65 1.63
N PRO A 191 -1.28 -10.63 2.03
CA PRO A 191 -2.14 -9.48 1.82
C PRO A 191 -1.72 -8.27 2.64
N ASN A 192 -2.28 -7.11 2.28
CA ASN A 192 -2.22 -5.94 3.13
C ASN A 192 -2.87 -6.23 4.47
N GLY A 193 -2.29 -5.70 5.54
CA GLY A 193 -2.81 -5.77 6.90
C GLY A 193 -2.87 -4.39 7.53
N VAL A 194 -3.49 -4.30 8.68
CA VAL A 194 -3.51 -3.11 9.51
C VAL A 194 -2.69 -3.34 10.77
N ASP A 195 -2.08 -2.27 11.26
CA ASP A 195 -1.42 -2.23 12.56
C ASP A 195 -2.49 -2.01 13.63
N LEU A 196 -2.89 -3.08 14.31
CA LEU A 196 -3.95 -3.03 15.33
C LEU A 196 -3.51 -2.34 16.62
N ASP A 197 -2.22 -2.19 16.85
CA ASP A 197 -1.72 -1.40 17.97
C ASP A 197 -1.90 0.10 17.71
N LEU A 198 -1.78 0.51 16.45
CA LEU A 198 -1.98 1.88 16.02
C LEU A 198 -3.47 2.21 15.78
N PHE A 199 -4.22 1.30 15.14
CA PHE A 199 -5.63 1.47 14.78
C PHE A 199 -6.57 0.61 15.62
N GLY A 200 -6.15 0.22 16.83
CA GLY A 200 -6.80 -0.81 17.63
C GLY A 200 -8.09 -0.42 18.33
N SER A 201 -8.26 0.83 18.69
CA SER A 201 -9.42 1.31 19.45
C SER A 201 -10.02 2.51 18.74
N PRO A 202 -11.28 2.41 18.26
CA PRO A 202 -11.96 3.58 17.69
C PRO A 202 -11.98 4.73 18.71
N PRO A 203 -11.44 5.91 18.39
CA PRO A 203 -11.51 7.04 19.30
C PRO A 203 -12.95 7.56 19.43
N PRO A 204 -13.34 8.11 20.58
CA PRO A 204 -14.58 8.88 20.68
C PRO A 204 -14.50 10.10 19.76
N GLU A 205 -15.66 10.63 19.37
CA GLU A 205 -15.73 11.84 18.54
C GLU A 205 -15.00 13.01 19.22
N ASP A 206 -14.09 13.65 18.48
CA ASP A 206 -13.44 14.88 18.92
C ASP A 206 -14.37 16.06 18.69
N ALA A 207 -15.17 16.38 19.72
CA ALA A 207 -16.18 17.43 19.66
C ALA A 207 -15.60 18.83 19.39
N ALA A 208 -14.36 19.09 19.83
CA ALA A 208 -13.71 20.37 19.58
C ALA A 208 -13.34 20.50 18.09
N LEU A 209 -12.77 19.44 17.52
CA LEU A 209 -12.41 19.37 16.10
C LEU A 209 -13.68 19.38 15.21
N ALA A 210 -14.76 18.70 15.64
CA ALA A 210 -16.05 18.74 14.95
C ALA A 210 -16.61 20.17 14.89
N ALA A 211 -16.54 20.91 15.99
CA ALA A 211 -16.98 22.30 16.05
C ALA A 211 -16.11 23.23 15.18
N GLU A 212 -14.79 23.04 15.18
CA GLU A 212 -13.84 23.80 14.36
C GLU A 212 -14.17 23.71 12.87
N HIS A 213 -14.54 22.50 12.41
CA HIS A 213 -14.91 22.26 11.01
C HIS A 213 -16.41 22.42 10.70
N GLY A 214 -17.23 22.87 11.66
CA GLY A 214 -18.67 23.05 11.47
C GLY A 214 -19.46 21.75 11.27
N LEU A 215 -18.94 20.62 11.80
CA LEU A 215 -19.48 19.28 11.61
C LEU A 215 -20.31 18.78 12.80
N THR A 216 -20.44 19.56 13.87
CA THR A 216 -21.20 19.17 15.07
C THR A 216 -22.64 18.79 14.73
N GLY A 217 -23.01 17.54 15.03
CA GLY A 217 -24.35 16.99 14.77
C GLY A 217 -24.66 16.74 13.30
N LYS A 218 -23.66 16.79 12.42
CA LYS A 218 -23.80 16.48 10.99
C LYS A 218 -23.53 15.01 10.70
N SER A 219 -24.14 14.48 9.64
CA SER A 219 -23.68 13.24 9.03
C SER A 219 -22.45 13.51 8.20
N VAL A 220 -21.35 12.80 8.45
CA VAL A 220 -20.08 13.07 7.80
C VAL A 220 -19.61 11.88 6.95
N ILE A 221 -19.50 12.12 5.65
CA ILE A 221 -18.81 11.26 4.71
C ILE A 221 -17.36 11.73 4.64
N GLY A 222 -16.38 10.84 4.71
CA GLY A 222 -14.98 11.23 4.73
C GLY A 222 -14.11 10.46 3.76
N TYR A 223 -13.03 11.11 3.36
CA TYR A 223 -11.88 10.47 2.74
C TYR A 223 -10.61 10.98 3.42
N ILE A 224 -9.74 10.05 3.82
CA ILE A 224 -8.47 10.37 4.47
C ILE A 224 -7.33 9.72 3.67
N GLY A 225 -6.44 10.53 3.10
CA GLY A 225 -5.32 10.03 2.32
C GLY A 225 -4.83 10.95 1.21
N SER A 226 -4.02 10.42 0.29
CA SER A 226 -3.47 11.19 -0.83
C SER A 226 -4.50 11.34 -1.96
N PHE A 227 -4.53 12.53 -2.56
CA PHE A 227 -5.46 12.90 -3.63
C PHE A 227 -4.83 12.63 -5.01
N TYR A 228 -4.85 11.34 -5.42
CA TYR A 228 -4.50 10.92 -6.77
C TYR A 228 -5.74 10.81 -7.65
N ASP A 229 -5.59 10.94 -8.96
CA ASP A 229 -6.70 10.86 -9.92
C ASP A 229 -7.48 9.54 -9.80
N TYR A 230 -6.77 8.42 -9.70
CA TYR A 230 -7.39 7.10 -9.58
C TYR A 230 -8.19 6.87 -8.28
N GLU A 231 -8.06 7.73 -7.27
CA GLU A 231 -8.88 7.65 -6.05
C GLU A 231 -10.32 8.15 -6.28
N GLY A 232 -10.61 8.87 -7.40
CA GLY A 232 -11.96 9.20 -7.83
C GLY A 232 -12.69 10.24 -6.96
N LEU A 233 -11.94 11.11 -6.28
CA LEU A 233 -12.53 12.12 -5.39
C LEU A 233 -13.36 13.16 -6.16
N ASP A 234 -13.10 13.35 -7.43
CA ASP A 234 -13.89 14.16 -8.35
C ASP A 234 -15.32 13.59 -8.52
N ASP A 235 -15.46 12.26 -8.66
CA ASP A 235 -16.76 11.59 -8.71
C ASP A 235 -17.51 11.72 -7.36
N LEU A 236 -16.78 11.68 -6.22
CA LEU A 236 -17.37 11.88 -4.92
C LEU A 236 -17.89 13.30 -4.72
N ILE A 237 -17.14 14.31 -5.17
CA ILE A 237 -17.58 15.72 -5.16
C ILE A 237 -18.81 15.90 -6.06
N GLU A 238 -18.84 15.26 -7.24
CA GLU A 238 -19.98 15.29 -8.16
C GLU A 238 -21.23 14.58 -7.58
N ALA A 239 -21.03 13.56 -6.75
CA ALA A 239 -22.11 12.86 -6.08
C ALA A 239 -22.81 13.71 -5.00
N MET A 240 -22.11 14.65 -4.35
CA MET A 240 -22.64 15.43 -3.23
C MET A 240 -23.95 16.20 -3.54
N PRO A 241 -24.08 16.92 -4.66
CA PRO A 241 -25.34 17.60 -5.00
C PRO A 241 -26.47 16.63 -5.43
N LEU A 242 -26.14 15.34 -5.72
CA LEU A 242 -27.13 14.32 -6.10
C LEU A 242 -27.73 13.60 -4.88
N MET A 243 -27.13 13.77 -3.71
CA MET A 243 -27.61 13.16 -2.47
C MET A 243 -28.89 13.83 -1.97
N ASN A 244 -29.81 13.01 -1.43
CA ASN A 244 -31.04 13.48 -0.81
C ASN A 244 -30.81 13.90 0.66
N SER A 245 -29.75 13.38 1.30
CA SER A 245 -29.35 13.74 2.66
C SER A 245 -28.58 15.07 2.70
N ASP A 246 -28.55 15.71 3.87
CA ASP A 246 -27.75 16.91 4.15
C ASP A 246 -26.32 16.57 4.64
N ALA A 247 -25.82 15.41 4.26
CA ALA A 247 -24.49 14.96 4.68
C ALA A 247 -23.37 15.89 4.19
N HIS A 248 -22.34 16.02 5.02
CA HIS A 248 -21.14 16.79 4.72
C HIS A 248 -20.02 15.87 4.26
N LEU A 249 -19.17 16.35 3.36
CA LEU A 249 -17.97 15.66 2.88
C LEU A 249 -16.73 16.28 3.52
N LEU A 250 -15.93 15.45 4.20
CA LEU A 250 -14.66 15.85 4.82
C LEU A 250 -13.49 15.19 4.06
N LEU A 251 -12.65 16.01 3.43
CA LEU A 251 -11.47 15.57 2.68
C LEU A 251 -10.19 15.93 3.46
N VAL A 252 -9.51 14.90 4.00
CA VAL A 252 -8.29 15.04 4.79
C VAL A 252 -7.12 14.49 4.01
N GLY A 253 -6.14 15.33 3.71
CA GLY A 253 -4.97 14.96 2.92
C GLY A 253 -4.60 15.99 1.88
N GLY A 254 -3.91 15.55 0.84
CA GLY A 254 -3.48 16.39 -0.26
C GLY A 254 -2.80 15.56 -1.35
N GLY A 255 -2.53 16.15 -2.48
CA GLY A 255 -1.90 15.43 -3.58
C GLY A 255 -2.01 16.14 -4.91
N PRO A 256 -1.64 15.47 -6.01
CA PRO A 256 -1.62 16.10 -7.33
C PRO A 256 -2.98 16.66 -7.79
N MET A 257 -4.08 16.09 -7.31
CA MET A 257 -5.44 16.52 -7.67
C MET A 257 -6.02 17.61 -6.77
N GLU A 258 -5.30 18.05 -5.72
CA GLU A 258 -5.86 18.94 -4.70
C GLU A 258 -6.41 20.25 -5.29
N GLU A 259 -5.68 20.90 -6.18
CA GLU A 259 -6.09 22.16 -6.79
C GLU A 259 -7.35 21.98 -7.65
N ALA A 260 -7.40 20.93 -8.47
CA ALA A 260 -8.54 20.62 -9.32
C ALA A 260 -9.79 20.28 -8.50
N LEU A 261 -9.65 19.48 -7.43
CA LEU A 261 -10.75 19.10 -6.55
C LEU A 261 -11.30 20.32 -5.77
N ARG A 262 -10.44 21.23 -5.31
CA ARG A 262 -10.87 22.48 -4.66
C ARG A 262 -11.62 23.39 -5.65
N ALA A 263 -11.18 23.46 -6.89
CA ALA A 263 -11.87 24.24 -7.94
C ALA A 263 -13.26 23.64 -8.24
N GLN A 264 -13.34 22.32 -8.41
CA GLN A 264 -14.59 21.59 -8.63
C GLN A 264 -15.56 21.78 -7.45
N SER A 265 -15.08 21.64 -6.22
CA SER A 265 -15.88 21.85 -5.00
C SER A 265 -16.49 23.25 -4.94
N LYS A 266 -15.71 24.30 -5.24
CA LYS A 266 -16.20 25.67 -5.26
C LYS A 266 -17.31 25.92 -6.30
N ALA A 267 -17.29 25.18 -7.40
CA ALA A 267 -18.30 25.26 -8.46
C ALA A 267 -19.52 24.36 -8.19
N SER A 268 -19.45 23.47 -7.20
CA SER A 268 -20.53 22.53 -6.87
C SER A 268 -21.72 23.23 -6.22
N PRO A 269 -22.96 22.84 -6.53
CA PRO A 269 -24.15 23.27 -5.79
C PRO A 269 -24.12 22.88 -4.29
N ALA A 270 -23.27 21.92 -3.91
CA ALA A 270 -23.06 21.47 -2.53
C ALA A 270 -21.78 22.04 -1.89
N ALA A 271 -21.25 23.16 -2.40
CA ALA A 271 -19.96 23.73 -1.96
C ALA A 271 -19.88 24.00 -0.45
N ASP A 272 -20.99 24.38 0.17
CA ASP A 272 -21.15 24.65 1.61
C ASP A 272 -21.04 23.39 2.49
N ARG A 273 -21.18 22.21 1.89
CA ARG A 273 -21.10 20.91 2.56
C ARG A 273 -19.80 20.14 2.27
N ILE A 274 -18.82 20.73 1.56
CA ILE A 274 -17.57 20.09 1.18
C ILE A 274 -16.40 20.79 1.87
N HIS A 275 -15.71 20.06 2.75
CA HIS A 275 -14.67 20.59 3.62
C HIS A 275 -13.31 19.97 3.29
N PHE A 276 -12.32 20.83 3.04
CA PHE A 276 -10.92 20.41 2.83
C PHE A 276 -10.09 20.80 4.05
N VAL A 277 -9.52 19.81 4.73
CA VAL A 277 -8.62 20.03 5.87
C VAL A 277 -7.20 20.34 5.42
N GLY A 278 -6.72 19.63 4.39
CA GLY A 278 -5.32 19.63 4.02
C GLY A 278 -4.57 18.45 4.66
N ARG A 279 -3.24 18.45 4.54
CA ARG A 279 -2.39 17.41 5.12
C ARG A 279 -2.27 17.60 6.62
N VAL A 280 -2.42 16.50 7.37
CA VAL A 280 -2.26 16.47 8.82
C VAL A 280 -1.11 15.55 9.21
N PRO A 281 -0.44 15.77 10.37
CA PRO A 281 0.53 14.84 10.91
C PRO A 281 -0.07 13.46 11.12
N HIS A 282 0.75 12.42 10.95
CA HIS A 282 0.26 11.03 11.04
C HIS A 282 -0.33 10.69 12.41
N GLU A 283 0.22 11.24 13.46
CA GLU A 283 -0.25 11.12 14.84
C GLU A 283 -1.61 11.76 15.12
N GLU A 284 -2.05 12.69 14.26
CA GLU A 284 -3.35 13.36 14.39
C GLU A 284 -4.46 12.71 13.54
N VAL A 285 -4.11 11.79 12.64
CA VAL A 285 -5.05 11.19 11.69
C VAL A 285 -6.24 10.53 12.38
N GLU A 286 -6.03 9.88 13.53
CA GLU A 286 -7.10 9.24 14.30
C GLU A 286 -8.20 10.21 14.74
N ARG A 287 -7.85 11.45 15.06
CA ARG A 287 -8.82 12.49 15.44
C ARG A 287 -9.81 12.77 14.31
N TYR A 288 -9.32 12.77 13.05
CA TYR A 288 -10.15 12.97 11.87
C TYR A 288 -11.00 11.73 11.54
N TYR A 289 -10.48 10.52 11.77
CA TYR A 289 -11.32 9.32 11.71
C TYR A 289 -12.49 9.41 12.68
N SER A 290 -12.33 10.04 13.85
CA SER A 290 -13.39 10.18 14.85
C SER A 290 -14.58 11.00 14.37
N LEU A 291 -14.36 11.93 13.43
CA LEU A 291 -15.41 12.81 12.89
C LEU A 291 -16.27 12.15 11.80
N VAL A 292 -15.81 11.03 11.22
CA VAL A 292 -16.39 10.46 10.01
C VAL A 292 -17.35 9.31 10.35
N ASP A 293 -18.54 9.36 9.82
CA ASP A 293 -19.53 8.29 9.89
C ASP A 293 -19.26 7.18 8.87
N VAL A 294 -19.04 7.59 7.60
CA VAL A 294 -18.83 6.68 6.46
C VAL A 294 -17.58 7.10 5.68
N LEU A 295 -16.57 6.24 5.63
CA LEU A 295 -15.41 6.42 4.76
C LEU A 295 -15.78 6.00 3.34
N ALA A 296 -15.63 6.93 2.38
CA ALA A 296 -15.92 6.70 0.98
C ALA A 296 -14.63 6.57 0.15
N TYR A 297 -14.50 5.48 -0.60
CA TYR A 297 -13.36 5.18 -1.46
C TYR A 297 -13.81 4.97 -2.91
N PRO A 298 -14.00 6.04 -3.68
CA PRO A 298 -14.63 6.00 -5.01
C PRO A 298 -13.63 5.71 -6.14
N ARG A 299 -12.66 4.81 -5.94
CA ARG A 299 -11.62 4.52 -6.93
C ARG A 299 -12.18 4.32 -8.33
N LYS A 300 -11.57 4.98 -9.31
CA LYS A 300 -11.87 4.83 -10.73
C LYS A 300 -11.50 3.44 -11.22
N ARG A 301 -12.23 2.93 -12.20
CA ARG A 301 -11.95 1.62 -12.81
C ARG A 301 -10.78 1.73 -13.78
N MET A 302 -9.68 1.13 -13.40
CA MET A 302 -8.48 0.97 -14.21
C MET A 302 -7.68 -0.24 -13.75
N ARG A 303 -6.72 -0.67 -14.54
CA ARG A 303 -5.90 -1.85 -14.23
C ARG A 303 -5.27 -1.80 -12.83
N LEU A 304 -4.74 -0.65 -12.43
CA LEU A 304 -4.15 -0.47 -11.11
C LEU A 304 -5.14 -0.77 -9.98
N THR A 305 -6.33 -0.19 -10.04
CA THR A 305 -7.35 -0.32 -8.98
C THR A 305 -8.08 -1.65 -9.02
N ASP A 306 -8.19 -2.28 -10.19
CA ASP A 306 -8.73 -3.64 -10.32
C ASP A 306 -7.78 -4.72 -9.79
N LEU A 307 -6.47 -4.51 -9.89
CA LEU A 307 -5.47 -5.50 -9.48
C LEU A 307 -4.96 -5.33 -8.05
N VAL A 308 -5.04 -4.11 -7.45
CA VAL A 308 -4.32 -3.77 -6.23
C VAL A 308 -5.26 -3.38 -5.10
N THR A 309 -5.17 -4.12 -3.98
CA THR A 309 -5.91 -3.81 -2.75
C THR A 309 -5.30 -2.62 -2.00
N PRO A 310 -6.09 -1.61 -1.60
CA PRO A 310 -5.62 -0.50 -0.77
C PRO A 310 -5.52 -0.85 0.72
N LEU A 311 -4.79 -0.02 1.49
CA LEU A 311 -4.73 -0.10 2.97
C LEU A 311 -5.90 0.63 3.64
N LYS A 312 -6.30 1.78 3.09
CA LYS A 312 -7.28 2.70 3.69
C LYS A 312 -8.60 2.06 4.15
N PRO A 313 -9.26 1.17 3.38
CA PRO A 313 -10.47 0.51 3.86
C PRO A 313 -10.24 -0.36 5.09
N LEU A 314 -9.07 -1.02 5.20
CA LEU A 314 -8.71 -1.84 6.36
C LEU A 314 -8.48 -0.99 7.61
N GLU A 315 -7.82 0.16 7.47
CA GLU A 315 -7.64 1.15 8.54
C GLU A 315 -9.01 1.68 9.02
N ALA A 316 -9.90 2.03 8.09
CA ALA A 316 -11.24 2.47 8.40
C ALA A 316 -12.06 1.41 9.16
N MET A 317 -12.01 0.15 8.72
CA MET A 317 -12.65 -0.98 9.39
C MET A 317 -12.07 -1.20 10.80
N ALA A 318 -10.75 -1.09 10.97
CA ALA A 318 -10.09 -1.17 12.27
C ALA A 318 -10.52 -0.03 13.20
N GLN A 319 -10.73 1.17 12.67
CA GLN A 319 -11.26 2.33 13.40
C GLN A 319 -12.79 2.28 13.60
N GLY A 320 -13.44 1.15 13.32
CA GLY A 320 -14.86 0.97 13.51
C GLY A 320 -15.71 1.92 12.66
N ARG A 321 -15.22 2.35 11.50
CA ARG A 321 -15.96 3.22 10.57
C ARG A 321 -16.68 2.38 9.52
N ILE A 322 -17.82 2.85 9.07
CA ILE A 322 -18.53 2.26 7.94
C ILE A 322 -17.73 2.57 6.68
N VAL A 323 -17.59 1.58 5.81
CA VAL A 323 -16.86 1.70 4.54
C VAL A 323 -17.83 1.58 3.37
N ALA A 324 -17.79 2.58 2.48
CA ALA A 324 -18.41 2.54 1.17
C ALA A 324 -17.33 2.66 0.09
N ALA A 325 -17.31 1.80 -0.90
CA ALA A 325 -16.25 1.79 -1.90
C ALA A 325 -16.76 1.42 -3.30
N SER A 326 -16.04 1.86 -4.33
CA SER A 326 -16.32 1.44 -5.70
C SER A 326 -16.08 -0.05 -5.90
N ASP A 327 -16.78 -0.66 -6.83
CA ASP A 327 -16.74 -2.10 -7.14
C ASP A 327 -15.54 -2.52 -8.00
N VAL A 328 -14.41 -1.81 -7.88
CA VAL A 328 -13.15 -2.23 -8.51
C VAL A 328 -12.61 -3.50 -7.85
N GLY A 329 -11.82 -4.28 -8.60
CA GLY A 329 -11.33 -5.58 -8.15
C GLY A 329 -10.57 -5.52 -6.83
N GLY A 330 -9.73 -4.50 -6.61
CA GLY A 330 -9.00 -4.32 -5.36
C GLY A 330 -9.90 -4.07 -4.15
N HIS A 331 -11.06 -3.44 -4.29
CA HIS A 331 -12.04 -3.28 -3.22
C HIS A 331 -12.88 -4.54 -2.99
N LYS A 332 -13.28 -5.24 -4.06
CA LYS A 332 -14.02 -6.52 -3.96
C LYS A 332 -13.27 -7.60 -3.20
N GLU A 333 -11.95 -7.56 -3.19
CA GLU A 333 -11.14 -8.49 -2.39
C GLU A 333 -11.18 -8.17 -0.88
N LEU A 334 -11.48 -6.91 -0.52
CA LEU A 334 -11.49 -6.45 0.88
C LEU A 334 -12.88 -6.32 1.49
N ILE A 335 -13.89 -6.06 0.67
CA ILE A 335 -15.23 -5.69 1.13
C ILE A 335 -16.24 -6.72 0.66
N ARG A 336 -16.94 -7.31 1.61
CA ARG A 336 -18.13 -8.14 1.37
C ARG A 336 -19.33 -7.21 1.40
N ASP A 337 -19.95 -7.01 0.22
CA ASP A 337 -21.06 -6.07 0.07
C ASP A 337 -22.25 -6.40 0.99
N GLY A 338 -22.73 -5.40 1.72
CA GLY A 338 -23.78 -5.53 2.74
C GLY A 338 -23.35 -6.23 4.04
N ASP A 339 -22.12 -6.75 4.13
CA ASP A 339 -21.61 -7.49 5.29
C ASP A 339 -20.52 -6.71 6.05
N THR A 340 -19.40 -6.41 5.42
CA THR A 340 -18.28 -5.67 6.03
C THR A 340 -18.18 -4.22 5.55
N GLY A 341 -18.99 -3.82 4.59
CA GLY A 341 -19.08 -2.51 3.97
C GLY A 341 -20.07 -2.56 2.81
N THR A 342 -20.10 -1.50 2.02
CA THR A 342 -20.98 -1.40 0.85
C THR A 342 -20.16 -1.12 -0.42
N LEU A 343 -20.54 -1.77 -1.53
CA LEU A 343 -19.96 -1.55 -2.84
C LEU A 343 -20.95 -0.79 -3.75
N PHE A 344 -20.43 0.20 -4.49
CA PHE A 344 -21.17 0.94 -5.52
C PHE A 344 -20.44 0.88 -6.87
N GLY A 345 -21.14 1.16 -7.96
CA GLY A 345 -20.53 1.21 -9.30
C GLY A 345 -19.41 2.23 -9.37
N ALA A 346 -18.25 1.82 -9.90
CA ALA A 346 -17.14 2.74 -10.15
C ALA A 346 -17.48 3.71 -11.28
N ASP A 347 -16.89 4.92 -11.26
CA ASP A 347 -17.06 5.97 -12.27
C ASP A 347 -18.54 6.40 -12.48
N ASP A 348 -19.34 6.33 -11.39
CA ASP A 348 -20.77 6.65 -11.42
C ASP A 348 -21.18 7.49 -10.19
N PRO A 349 -21.14 8.83 -10.26
CA PRO A 349 -21.55 9.71 -9.17
C PRO A 349 -22.97 9.48 -8.66
N ALA A 350 -23.90 9.08 -9.51
CA ALA A 350 -25.27 8.79 -9.11
C ALA A 350 -25.36 7.50 -8.28
N ALA A 351 -24.59 6.47 -8.64
CA ALA A 351 -24.48 5.25 -7.84
C ALA A 351 -23.81 5.51 -6.47
N ILE A 352 -22.80 6.39 -6.43
CA ILE A 352 -22.16 6.84 -5.18
C ILE A 352 -23.22 7.52 -4.28
N ALA A 353 -23.92 8.52 -4.78
CA ALA A 353 -24.93 9.26 -4.03
C ALA A 353 -26.02 8.35 -3.47
N LYS A 354 -26.57 7.48 -4.31
CA LYS A 354 -27.61 6.51 -3.91
C LYS A 354 -27.13 5.55 -2.82
N SER A 355 -25.90 5.04 -2.94
CA SER A 355 -25.34 4.11 -1.99
C SER A 355 -25.09 4.78 -0.64
N LEU A 356 -24.54 5.99 -0.62
CA LEU A 356 -24.29 6.77 0.58
C LEU A 356 -25.60 7.16 1.28
N ASP A 357 -26.63 7.60 0.56
CA ASP A 357 -27.96 7.88 1.13
C ASP A 357 -28.58 6.63 1.75
N THR A 358 -28.45 5.46 1.07
CA THR A 358 -28.96 4.18 1.60
C THR A 358 -28.25 3.81 2.92
N LEU A 359 -26.92 3.95 2.97
CA LEU A 359 -26.15 3.69 4.20
C LEU A 359 -26.55 4.63 5.32
N LEU A 360 -26.69 5.93 5.05
CA LEU A 360 -27.09 6.92 6.06
C LEU A 360 -28.51 6.68 6.59
N ALA A 361 -29.41 6.13 5.76
CA ALA A 361 -30.76 5.76 6.16
C ALA A 361 -30.80 4.46 7.00
N SER A 362 -29.81 3.57 6.88
CA SER A 362 -29.75 2.28 7.58
C SER A 362 -28.83 2.27 8.81
N ARG A 363 -28.75 3.37 9.56
CA ARG A 363 -27.86 3.49 10.75
C ARG A 363 -28.09 2.41 11.81
N SER A 364 -29.29 1.83 11.90
CA SER A 364 -29.60 0.70 12.80
C SER A 364 -28.72 -0.54 12.55
N ASP A 365 -28.21 -0.71 11.35
CA ASP A 365 -27.46 -1.91 10.95
C ASP A 365 -25.93 -1.71 11.10
N TRP A 366 -25.50 -0.49 11.39
CA TRP A 366 -24.09 -0.11 11.44
C TRP A 366 -23.28 -0.85 12.49
N ASP A 367 -23.82 -1.05 13.70
CA ASP A 367 -23.09 -1.73 14.77
C ASP A 367 -22.77 -3.18 14.41
N ALA A 368 -23.71 -3.85 13.74
CA ALA A 368 -23.50 -5.21 13.25
C ALA A 368 -22.45 -5.24 12.13
N MET A 369 -22.52 -4.30 11.16
CA MET A 369 -21.56 -4.18 10.07
C MET A 369 -20.15 -3.83 10.59
N ARG A 370 -20.02 -2.86 11.48
CA ARG A 370 -18.75 -2.48 12.13
C ARG A 370 -18.10 -3.65 12.85
N LYS A 371 -18.89 -4.41 13.60
CA LYS A 371 -18.41 -5.61 14.31
C LYS A 371 -17.85 -6.65 13.35
N ARG A 372 -18.56 -6.96 12.25
CA ARG A 372 -18.11 -7.93 11.26
C ARG A 372 -16.87 -7.43 10.49
N ALA A 373 -16.85 -6.16 10.11
CA ALA A 373 -15.69 -5.53 9.46
C ALA A 373 -14.45 -5.58 10.36
N ARG A 374 -14.60 -5.28 11.65
CA ARG A 374 -13.53 -5.37 12.64
C ARG A 374 -13.04 -6.81 12.81
N GLN A 375 -13.93 -7.79 12.96
CA GLN A 375 -13.58 -9.20 13.06
C GLN A 375 -12.81 -9.71 11.82
N PHE A 376 -13.20 -9.27 10.63
CA PHE A 376 -12.48 -9.59 9.39
C PHE A 376 -11.04 -9.06 9.43
N VAL A 377 -10.83 -7.81 9.85
CA VAL A 377 -9.49 -7.23 9.94
C VAL A 377 -8.65 -7.95 10.99
N GLU A 378 -9.20 -8.22 12.18
CA GLU A 378 -8.51 -8.92 13.27
C GLU A 378 -8.14 -10.36 12.93
N ALA A 379 -8.99 -11.07 12.20
CA ALA A 379 -8.77 -12.47 11.86
C ALA A 379 -7.88 -12.66 10.62
N GLU A 380 -8.07 -11.82 9.58
CA GLU A 380 -7.55 -12.10 8.24
C GLU A 380 -6.59 -11.02 7.70
N ARG A 381 -6.59 -9.81 8.26
CA ARG A 381 -5.90 -8.64 7.70
C ARG A 381 -5.01 -7.91 8.72
N ASN A 382 -4.37 -8.62 9.61
CA ASN A 382 -3.35 -8.09 10.52
C ASN A 382 -1.95 -8.60 10.14
N TRP A 383 -0.92 -7.85 10.52
CA TRP A 383 0.45 -8.15 10.11
C TRP A 383 1.00 -9.42 10.75
N GLN A 384 0.62 -9.73 11.98
CA GLN A 384 1.07 -10.95 12.68
C GLN A 384 0.62 -12.21 11.94
N THR A 385 -0.65 -12.24 11.50
CA THR A 385 -1.18 -13.37 10.72
C THR A 385 -0.56 -13.42 9.31
N ASN A 386 -0.31 -12.26 8.70
CA ASN A 386 0.19 -12.20 7.33
C ASN A 386 1.61 -12.72 7.17
N ILE A 387 2.49 -12.54 8.15
CA ILE A 387 3.88 -13.02 8.03
C ILE A 387 4.00 -14.54 8.02
N TYR A 388 3.10 -15.26 8.68
CA TYR A 388 3.09 -16.73 8.64
C TYR A 388 2.91 -17.30 7.23
N ARG A 389 2.42 -16.48 6.29
CA ARG A 389 2.29 -16.87 4.87
C ARG A 389 3.65 -16.95 4.17
N TYR A 390 4.69 -16.26 4.65
CA TYR A 390 6.06 -16.37 4.13
C TYR A 390 6.82 -17.58 4.69
N GLU A 391 6.50 -18.04 5.90
CA GLU A 391 7.26 -19.09 6.60
C GLU A 391 7.44 -20.36 5.78
N PRO A 392 6.40 -20.94 5.14
CA PRO A 392 6.58 -22.16 4.35
C PRO A 392 7.59 -21.97 3.22
N VAL A 393 7.59 -20.79 2.57
CA VAL A 393 8.54 -20.45 1.51
C VAL A 393 9.95 -20.30 2.05
N TYR A 394 10.11 -19.58 3.15
CA TYR A 394 11.44 -19.40 3.77
C TYR A 394 12.04 -20.72 4.23
N HIS A 395 11.25 -21.58 4.88
CA HIS A 395 11.71 -22.92 5.30
C HIS A 395 12.08 -23.81 4.11
N LEU A 396 11.29 -23.77 3.02
CA LEU A 396 11.61 -24.49 1.79
C LEU A 396 12.96 -24.05 1.21
N LEU A 397 13.19 -22.73 1.11
CA LEU A 397 14.41 -22.16 0.55
C LEU A 397 15.65 -22.45 1.42
N LEU A 398 15.51 -22.42 2.74
CA LEU A 398 16.57 -22.79 3.67
C LEU A 398 16.91 -24.28 3.61
N GLY A 399 15.91 -25.17 3.47
CA GLY A 399 16.09 -26.60 3.31
C GLY A 399 16.85 -26.97 2.01
N GLN A 400 16.52 -26.29 0.90
CA GLN A 400 17.22 -26.46 -0.39
C GLN A 400 18.69 -26.02 -0.31
N LYS A 401 18.99 -24.93 0.41
CA LYS A 401 20.37 -24.46 0.63
C LYS A 401 21.22 -25.47 1.42
N GLY A 402 20.61 -26.18 2.37
CA GLY A 402 21.26 -27.26 3.13
C GLY A 402 21.67 -28.43 2.26
N LEU A 403 20.84 -28.83 1.31
CA LEU A 403 21.10 -29.94 0.37
C LEU A 403 22.18 -29.60 -0.66
N SER A 404 22.24 -28.35 -1.15
CA SER A 404 23.24 -27.93 -2.14
C SER A 404 24.65 -27.74 -1.54
N LYS A 405 24.78 -27.58 -0.22
CA LYS A 405 26.09 -27.52 0.46
C LYS A 405 26.63 -28.91 0.87
N ALA A 406 25.79 -29.93 0.83
CA ALA A 406 26.14 -31.31 1.17
C ALA A 406 26.45 -32.16 -0.05
N ALA A 407 26.28 -31.67 -1.27
CA ALA A 407 26.65 -32.27 -2.56
C ALA A 407 27.92 -31.61 -3.13
#